data_8cf032778f8bbdfa943d94d7a48a9cdd
#
_entry.id   8cf032778f8bbdfa943d94d7a48a9cdd
#
_cell.length_a   1.000
_cell.length_b   1.000
_cell.length_c   1.000
_cell.angle_alpha   90.00
_cell.angle_beta   90.00
_cell.angle_gamma   90.00
#
_symmetry.space_group_name_H-M   'P 1'
#
loop_
_entity.id
_entity.type
_entity.pdbx_description
1 polymer ?
#
loop_
_entity_poly.entity_id
_entity_poly.type
_entity_poly.pdbx_seq_one_letter_code
_entity_poly.pdbx_strand_id
1 'polypeptide(L)'
;DSHAHIGGFRAGLPVQNNWQFAANLAYGVTTAHDPSANTETVFTLSELQKAGELVGPRLYSTGFILYGADGDFKAVINNLEDARSSIARTKAFGAKSVKSYNQPRREQRQQVLQAAREQNINVVPEGGSTFFHNLTMVIDGHTGVEHNIPVAPVYKDVLEIWGASGTGYTPTLIVNYGGLNGELYYYQRDNVWEDEKLLKFTPRSVIDSRSKHRTMAP
;
A
#
# COMPACT_ATOMS: atom_id res chain seq x y z
N ASP A 1 7.62 7.13 3.34
CA ASP A 1 6.19 6.82 3.26
C ASP A 1 5.98 5.31 3.44
N SER A 2 5.14 4.94 4.40
CA SER A 2 4.88 3.53 4.74
C SER A 2 3.80 2.88 3.88
N HIS A 3 3.09 3.65 3.06
CA HIS A 3 2.08 3.15 2.14
C HIS A 3 1.94 4.09 0.94
N ALA A 4 2.64 3.81 -0.14
CA ALA A 4 2.63 4.62 -1.35
C ALA A 4 2.72 3.76 -2.61
N HIS A 5 1.71 3.84 -3.47
CA HIS A 5 1.69 3.10 -4.74
C HIS A 5 2.53 3.83 -5.81
N ILE A 6 3.84 3.66 -5.79
CA ILE A 6 4.79 4.31 -6.69
C ILE A 6 5.67 3.33 -7.48
N GLY A 7 5.65 2.05 -7.16
CA GLY A 7 6.51 1.02 -7.75
C GLY A 7 6.05 0.45 -9.08
N GLY A 8 4.96 0.97 -9.65
CA GLY A 8 4.44 0.52 -10.94
C GLY A 8 3.37 -0.57 -10.84
N PHE A 9 2.18 -0.24 -11.27
CA PHE A 9 1.05 -1.16 -11.29
C PHE A 9 1.02 -2.09 -12.50
N ARG A 10 1.83 -1.82 -13.53
CA ARG A 10 1.76 -2.57 -14.78
C ARG A 10 3.03 -3.38 -14.98
N ALA A 11 2.85 -4.60 -15.46
CA ALA A 11 3.94 -5.37 -16.04
C ALA A 11 4.50 -4.62 -17.26
N GLY A 12 5.81 -4.59 -17.41
CA GLY A 12 6.43 -3.92 -18.52
C GLY A 12 7.89 -3.57 -18.28
N LEU A 13 8.45 -2.81 -19.17
CA LEU A 13 9.82 -2.34 -19.03
C LEU A 13 9.91 -1.23 -17.98
N PRO A 14 10.85 -1.32 -17.03
CA PRO A 14 11.12 -0.25 -16.09
C PRO A 14 11.46 1.06 -16.82
N VAL A 15 10.86 2.16 -16.37
CA VAL A 15 11.11 3.48 -16.97
C VAL A 15 12.32 4.08 -16.27
N GLN A 16 13.36 4.43 -17.01
CA GLN A 16 14.58 5.05 -16.44
C GLN A 16 14.29 6.38 -15.74
N ASN A 17 13.35 7.17 -16.25
CA ASN A 17 12.94 8.44 -15.67
C ASN A 17 11.54 8.31 -15.08
N ASN A 18 11.46 7.79 -13.86
CA ASN A 18 10.19 7.69 -13.15
C ASN A 18 9.88 9.03 -12.45
N TRP A 19 8.97 9.81 -13.03
CA TRP A 19 8.56 11.09 -12.45
C TRP A 19 7.99 10.96 -11.03
N GLN A 20 7.31 9.84 -10.71
CA GLN A 20 6.77 9.60 -9.38
C GLN A 20 7.89 9.49 -8.35
N PHE A 21 9.00 8.85 -8.70
CA PHE A 21 10.18 8.76 -7.83
C PHE A 21 10.81 10.13 -7.61
N ALA A 22 10.98 10.91 -8.68
CA ALA A 22 11.51 12.26 -8.59
C ALA A 22 10.62 13.18 -7.76
N ALA A 23 9.30 13.12 -7.95
CA ALA A 23 8.34 13.89 -7.18
C ALA A 23 8.38 13.50 -5.68
N ASN A 24 8.38 12.21 -5.37
CA ASN A 24 8.49 11.75 -3.98
C ASN A 24 9.76 12.26 -3.30
N LEU A 25 10.92 12.16 -3.95
CA LEU A 25 12.17 12.71 -3.42
C LEU A 25 12.10 14.21 -3.22
N ALA A 26 11.54 14.94 -4.18
CA ALA A 26 11.39 16.40 -4.10
C ALA A 26 10.57 16.84 -2.89
N TYR A 27 9.61 16.04 -2.47
CA TYR A 27 8.81 16.26 -1.26
C TYR A 27 9.35 15.56 0.00
N GLY A 28 10.58 15.05 -0.04
CA GLY A 28 11.29 14.51 1.13
C GLY A 28 11.04 13.05 1.42
N VAL A 29 10.36 12.32 0.55
CA VAL A 29 10.16 10.87 0.68
C VAL A 29 11.42 10.16 0.20
N THR A 30 12.29 9.76 1.12
CA THR A 30 13.55 9.07 0.82
C THR A 30 13.45 7.55 0.90
N THR A 31 12.37 7.05 1.46
CA THR A 31 12.07 5.62 1.55
C THR A 31 10.56 5.44 1.40
N ALA A 32 10.14 4.50 0.57
CA ALA A 32 8.74 4.17 0.35
C ALA A 32 8.50 2.67 0.43
N HIS A 33 7.32 2.29 0.93
CA HIS A 33 6.80 0.95 0.88
C HIS A 33 5.56 0.92 -0.02
N ASP A 34 5.64 0.18 -1.12
CA ASP A 34 4.53 -0.04 -2.04
C ASP A 34 3.85 -1.38 -1.73
N PRO A 35 2.70 -1.36 -1.05
CA PRO A 35 2.06 -2.59 -0.58
C PRO A 35 1.21 -3.29 -1.64
N SER A 36 1.32 -2.95 -2.91
CA SER A 36 0.79 -3.75 -4.02
C SER A 36 1.33 -3.29 -5.37
N ALA A 37 2.07 -4.15 -6.03
CA ALA A 37 2.64 -3.86 -7.33
C ALA A 37 2.88 -5.15 -8.12
N ASN A 38 3.14 -5.03 -9.42
CA ASN A 38 3.70 -6.14 -10.17
C ASN A 38 5.06 -6.50 -9.58
N THR A 39 5.22 -7.74 -9.11
CA THR A 39 6.40 -8.20 -8.37
C THR A 39 7.69 -7.98 -9.15
N GLU A 40 7.73 -8.40 -10.38
CA GLU A 40 8.94 -8.30 -11.23
C GLU A 40 9.32 -6.83 -11.46
N THR A 41 8.34 -6.00 -11.80
CA THR A 41 8.57 -4.58 -12.07
C THR A 41 9.05 -3.83 -10.83
N VAL A 42 8.39 -3.99 -9.68
CA VAL A 42 8.72 -3.22 -8.48
C VAL A 42 10.08 -3.59 -7.91
N PHE A 43 10.43 -4.88 -7.90
CA PHE A 43 11.74 -5.30 -7.42
C PHE A 43 12.85 -4.97 -8.41
N THR A 44 12.61 -4.99 -9.73
CA THR A 44 13.56 -4.46 -10.72
C THR A 44 13.83 -2.97 -10.47
N LEU A 45 12.80 -2.16 -10.26
CA LEU A 45 12.97 -0.73 -9.93
C LEU A 45 13.76 -0.53 -8.63
N SER A 46 13.50 -1.38 -7.62
CA SER A 46 14.25 -1.35 -6.35
C SER A 46 15.73 -1.67 -6.56
N GLU A 47 16.06 -2.66 -7.38
CA GLU A 47 17.45 -3.02 -7.67
C GLU A 47 18.16 -1.95 -8.51
N LEU A 48 17.50 -1.39 -9.52
CA LEU A 48 18.06 -0.27 -10.30
C LEU A 48 18.35 0.95 -9.43
N GLN A 49 17.46 1.24 -8.47
CA GLN A 49 17.68 2.32 -7.51
C GLN A 49 18.88 2.03 -6.60
N LYS A 50 19.04 0.82 -6.09
CA LYS A 50 20.18 0.41 -5.27
C LYS A 50 21.51 0.45 -6.05
N ALA A 51 21.47 0.11 -7.32
CA ALA A 51 22.64 0.17 -8.20
C ALA A 51 23.01 1.61 -8.61
N GLY A 52 22.18 2.60 -8.32
CA GLY A 52 22.39 3.98 -8.73
C GLY A 52 21.99 4.28 -10.18
N GLU A 53 21.36 3.34 -10.85
CA GLU A 53 20.90 3.47 -12.24
C GLU A 53 19.53 4.20 -12.33
N LEU A 54 18.84 4.35 -11.21
CA LEU A 54 17.55 5.02 -11.11
C LEU A 54 17.53 5.96 -9.90
N VAL A 55 17.21 7.22 -10.15
CA VAL A 55 17.01 8.20 -9.08
C VAL A 55 15.64 8.04 -8.46
N GLY A 56 15.58 7.74 -7.16
CA GLY A 56 14.33 7.52 -6.46
C GLY A 56 14.51 7.22 -4.97
N PRO A 57 13.40 7.14 -4.22
CA PRO A 57 13.44 6.67 -2.85
C PRO A 57 13.88 5.20 -2.79
N ARG A 58 14.40 4.78 -1.65
CA ARG A 58 14.57 3.34 -1.38
C ARG A 58 13.20 2.70 -1.42
N LEU A 59 13.03 1.71 -2.28
CA LEU A 59 11.73 1.10 -2.55
C LEU A 59 11.65 -0.29 -1.94
N TYR A 60 10.66 -0.47 -1.08
CA TYR A 60 10.23 -1.77 -0.56
C TYR A 60 8.84 -2.08 -1.09
N SER A 61 8.49 -3.36 -1.20
CA SER A 61 7.17 -3.75 -1.67
C SER A 61 6.74 -5.11 -1.14
N THR A 62 5.45 -5.36 -1.19
CA THR A 62 4.86 -6.68 -1.01
C THR A 62 4.80 -7.48 -2.32
N GLY A 63 5.05 -6.85 -3.47
CA GLY A 63 4.76 -7.45 -4.76
C GLY A 63 3.28 -7.73 -4.95
N PHE A 64 2.96 -8.89 -5.54
CA PHE A 64 1.58 -9.32 -5.76
C PHE A 64 0.80 -9.45 -4.45
N ILE A 65 -0.45 -9.04 -4.52
CA ILE A 65 -1.42 -9.17 -3.43
C ILE A 65 -1.81 -10.63 -3.28
N LEU A 66 -1.84 -11.13 -2.04
CA LEU A 66 -2.41 -12.44 -1.72
C LEU A 66 -3.92 -12.29 -1.54
N TYR A 67 -4.71 -13.00 -2.34
CA TYR A 67 -6.15 -12.83 -2.36
C TYR A 67 -6.88 -14.14 -2.68
N GLY A 68 -8.09 -14.28 -2.22
CA GLY A 68 -8.94 -15.46 -2.46
C GLY A 68 -9.69 -15.47 -3.80
N ALA A 69 -9.38 -14.56 -4.70
CA ALA A 69 -9.97 -14.48 -6.04
C ALA A 69 -8.94 -13.94 -7.03
N ASP A 70 -9.15 -14.23 -8.31
CA ASP A 70 -8.30 -13.77 -9.40
C ASP A 70 -8.41 -12.25 -9.64
N GLY A 71 -7.42 -11.67 -10.28
CA GLY A 71 -7.35 -10.26 -10.66
C GLY A 71 -5.92 -9.79 -10.91
N ASP A 72 -5.81 -8.55 -11.41
CA ASP A 72 -4.52 -7.93 -11.68
C ASP A 72 -3.66 -7.84 -10.42
N PHE A 73 -2.40 -8.21 -10.53
CA PHE A 73 -1.42 -8.23 -9.43
C PHE A 73 -1.83 -9.07 -8.22
N LYS A 74 -2.65 -10.10 -8.40
CA LYS A 74 -3.12 -10.98 -7.35
C LYS A 74 -2.59 -12.39 -7.53
N ALA A 75 -2.13 -12.97 -6.42
CA ALA A 75 -1.86 -14.38 -6.30
C ALA A 75 -3.06 -15.03 -5.60
N VAL A 76 -3.71 -15.97 -6.27
CA VAL A 76 -4.88 -16.64 -5.72
C VAL A 76 -4.49 -17.59 -4.60
N ILE A 77 -5.15 -17.44 -3.45
CA ILE A 77 -4.93 -18.26 -2.25
C ILE A 77 -6.21 -19.04 -1.95
N ASN A 78 -6.20 -20.32 -2.24
CA ASN A 78 -7.32 -21.21 -1.94
C ASN A 78 -7.08 -22.05 -0.67
N ASN A 79 -5.81 -22.27 -0.34
CA ASN A 79 -5.39 -23.13 0.75
C ASN A 79 -4.03 -22.68 1.31
N LEU A 80 -3.56 -23.38 2.34
CA LEU A 80 -2.28 -23.09 3.00
C LEU A 80 -1.08 -23.27 2.07
N GLU A 81 -1.11 -24.26 1.18
CA GLU A 81 0.00 -24.51 0.26
C GLU A 81 0.16 -23.41 -0.78
N ASP A 82 -0.94 -22.88 -1.30
CA ASP A 82 -0.92 -21.69 -2.17
C ASP A 82 -0.28 -20.50 -1.46
N ALA A 83 -0.64 -20.30 -0.19
CA ALA A 83 -0.05 -19.24 0.64
C ALA A 83 1.47 -19.43 0.81
N ARG A 84 1.91 -20.65 1.15
CA ARG A 84 3.34 -21.00 1.31
C ARG A 84 4.12 -20.73 0.02
N SER A 85 3.62 -21.21 -1.09
CA SER A 85 4.23 -21.07 -2.41
C SER A 85 4.34 -19.60 -2.83
N SER A 86 3.25 -18.86 -2.71
CA SER A 86 3.21 -17.44 -3.10
C SER A 86 4.12 -16.58 -2.23
N ILE A 87 4.16 -16.81 -0.93
CA ILE A 87 5.04 -16.11 0.01
C ILE A 87 6.51 -16.44 -0.28
N ALA A 88 6.84 -17.71 -0.50
CA ALA A 88 8.21 -18.12 -0.82
C ALA A 88 8.71 -17.43 -2.08
N ARG A 89 7.89 -17.39 -3.13
CA ARG A 89 8.22 -16.70 -4.38
C ARG A 89 8.46 -15.21 -4.16
N THR A 90 7.54 -14.52 -3.49
CA THR A 90 7.65 -13.08 -3.25
C THR A 90 8.87 -12.75 -2.37
N LYS A 91 9.15 -13.59 -1.38
CA LYS A 91 10.35 -13.47 -0.53
C LYS A 91 11.64 -13.65 -1.33
N ALA A 92 11.66 -14.55 -2.32
CA ALA A 92 12.82 -14.76 -3.21
C ALA A 92 13.15 -13.51 -4.04
N PHE A 93 12.19 -12.66 -4.35
CA PHE A 93 12.40 -11.33 -4.95
C PHE A 93 12.96 -10.30 -3.96
N GLY A 94 13.02 -10.59 -2.66
CA GLY A 94 13.55 -9.70 -1.64
C GLY A 94 12.50 -9.00 -0.79
N ALA A 95 11.22 -9.37 -0.90
CA ALA A 95 10.16 -8.82 -0.07
C ALA A 95 10.41 -9.06 1.42
N LYS A 96 10.06 -8.06 2.25
CA LYS A 96 10.08 -8.12 3.72
C LYS A 96 8.67 -8.23 4.31
N SER A 97 7.68 -8.06 3.47
CA SER A 97 6.26 -8.13 3.81
C SER A 97 5.46 -8.65 2.62
N VAL A 98 4.30 -9.19 2.90
CA VAL A 98 3.29 -9.57 1.91
C VAL A 98 1.98 -8.88 2.24
N LYS A 99 1.18 -8.56 1.23
CA LYS A 99 -0.14 -7.98 1.42
C LYS A 99 -1.21 -9.07 1.40
N SER A 100 -1.90 -9.24 2.54
CA SER A 100 -3.14 -9.99 2.60
C SER A 100 -4.29 -9.05 2.29
N TYR A 101 -4.88 -9.16 1.12
CA TYR A 101 -5.98 -8.27 0.72
C TYR A 101 -7.27 -8.62 1.47
N ASN A 102 -8.39 -8.03 1.11
CA ASN A 102 -9.70 -8.31 1.72
C ASN A 102 -10.14 -9.74 1.40
N GLN A 103 -9.56 -10.70 2.10
CA GLN A 103 -9.86 -12.12 1.88
C GLN A 103 -11.35 -12.38 2.10
N PRO A 104 -12.03 -13.06 1.18
CA PRO A 104 -13.46 -13.32 1.31
C PRO A 104 -13.80 -14.17 2.54
N ARG A 105 -12.88 -15.03 2.98
CA ARG A 105 -13.02 -15.86 4.18
C ARG A 105 -11.89 -15.62 5.17
N ARG A 106 -12.22 -15.58 6.44
CA ARG A 106 -11.23 -15.42 7.52
C ARG A 106 -10.19 -16.54 7.54
N GLU A 107 -10.59 -17.74 7.20
CA GLU A 107 -9.70 -18.90 7.08
C GLU A 107 -8.54 -18.64 6.12
N GLN A 108 -8.80 -18.03 4.96
CA GLN A 108 -7.76 -17.68 3.98
C GLN A 108 -6.73 -16.70 4.59
N ARG A 109 -7.20 -15.71 5.37
CA ARG A 109 -6.30 -14.81 6.11
C ARG A 109 -5.42 -15.58 7.08
N GLN A 110 -6.00 -16.49 7.84
CA GLN A 110 -5.28 -17.29 8.84
C GLN A 110 -4.25 -18.21 8.17
N GLN A 111 -4.56 -18.77 7.00
CA GLN A 111 -3.61 -19.56 6.20
C GLN A 111 -2.42 -18.69 5.72
N VAL A 112 -2.69 -17.48 5.25
CA VAL A 112 -1.63 -16.51 4.89
C VAL A 112 -0.76 -16.18 6.10
N LEU A 113 -1.35 -15.92 7.26
CA LEU A 113 -0.60 -15.63 8.49
C LEU A 113 0.23 -16.82 8.95
N GLN A 114 -0.30 -18.02 8.87
CA GLN A 114 0.44 -19.23 9.21
C GLN A 114 1.66 -19.38 8.29
N ALA A 115 1.48 -19.32 6.99
CA ALA A 115 2.57 -19.43 6.02
C ALA A 115 3.62 -18.31 6.18
N ALA A 116 3.19 -17.11 6.54
CA ALA A 116 4.07 -15.97 6.78
C ALA A 116 4.92 -16.17 8.05
N ARG A 117 4.34 -16.68 9.13
CA ARG A 117 5.06 -17.03 10.36
C ARG A 117 6.13 -18.11 10.10
N GLU A 118 5.76 -19.16 9.38
CA GLU A 118 6.68 -20.24 8.99
C GLU A 118 7.89 -19.71 8.21
N GLN A 119 7.69 -18.65 7.42
CA GLN A 119 8.72 -18.07 6.57
C GLN A 119 9.35 -16.79 7.14
N ASN A 120 8.97 -16.38 8.33
CA ASN A 120 9.46 -15.17 9.00
C ASN A 120 9.35 -13.92 8.10
N ILE A 121 8.14 -13.60 7.66
CA ILE A 121 7.81 -12.43 6.85
C ILE A 121 6.59 -11.70 7.42
N ASN A 122 6.59 -10.38 7.30
CA ASN A 122 5.49 -9.55 7.79
C ASN A 122 4.26 -9.67 6.88
N VAL A 123 3.08 -9.52 7.46
CA VAL A 123 1.82 -9.48 6.73
C VAL A 123 1.11 -8.16 7.00
N VAL A 124 0.88 -7.39 5.95
CA VAL A 124 0.11 -6.16 5.99
C VAL A 124 -1.21 -6.39 5.25
N PRO A 125 -2.35 -6.32 5.91
CA PRO A 125 -3.63 -6.47 5.26
C PRO A 125 -4.13 -5.14 4.69
N GLU A 126 -5.03 -5.20 3.75
CA GLU A 126 -5.90 -4.08 3.45
C GLU A 126 -6.90 -3.91 4.60
N GLY A 127 -6.88 -2.78 5.26
CA GLY A 127 -7.92 -2.41 6.21
C GLY A 127 -9.26 -2.24 5.50
N GLY A 128 -10.33 -2.70 6.11
CA GLY A 128 -11.66 -2.67 5.53
C GLY A 128 -12.53 -1.54 6.08
N SER A 129 -13.63 -1.27 5.39
CA SER A 129 -14.64 -0.30 5.81
C SER A 129 -15.50 -0.78 6.98
N THR A 130 -15.29 -1.99 7.49
CA THR A 130 -16.01 -2.54 8.63
C THR A 130 -15.12 -2.64 9.86
N PHE A 131 -15.60 -2.07 10.95
CA PHE A 131 -14.88 -2.00 12.22
C PHE A 131 -14.43 -3.38 12.74
N PHE A 132 -15.35 -4.32 12.82
CA PHE A 132 -15.05 -5.67 13.32
C PHE A 132 -14.07 -6.44 12.43
N HIS A 133 -14.07 -6.17 11.13
CA HIS A 133 -13.12 -6.78 10.22
C HIS A 133 -11.68 -6.35 10.57
N ASN A 134 -11.46 -5.05 10.82
CA ASN A 134 -10.16 -4.54 11.23
C ASN A 134 -9.71 -5.12 12.57
N LEU A 135 -10.59 -5.20 13.57
CA LEU A 135 -10.24 -5.80 14.87
C LEU A 135 -9.89 -7.28 14.73
N THR A 136 -10.59 -8.03 13.87
CA THR A 136 -10.24 -9.44 13.65
C THR A 136 -8.89 -9.62 12.97
N MET A 137 -8.42 -8.65 12.17
CA MET A 137 -7.05 -8.66 11.63
C MET A 137 -6.02 -8.56 12.75
N VAL A 138 -6.23 -7.67 13.71
CA VAL A 138 -5.36 -7.53 14.88
C VAL A 138 -5.34 -8.82 15.70
N ILE A 139 -6.53 -9.39 15.99
CA ILE A 139 -6.68 -10.63 16.78
C ILE A 139 -6.06 -11.83 16.06
N ASP A 140 -6.17 -11.93 14.75
CA ASP A 140 -5.56 -12.99 13.95
C ASP A 140 -4.02 -12.90 13.91
N GLY A 141 -3.45 -11.75 14.30
CA GLY A 141 -2.01 -11.55 14.44
C GLY A 141 -1.32 -11.06 13.17
N HIS A 142 -1.96 -10.18 12.42
CA HIS A 142 -1.28 -9.42 11.37
C HIS A 142 -0.21 -8.52 11.99
N THR A 143 0.88 -8.30 11.27
CA THR A 143 1.98 -7.45 11.74
C THR A 143 1.72 -5.96 11.55
N GLY A 144 0.76 -5.60 10.73
CA GLY A 144 0.27 -4.24 10.53
C GLY A 144 -1.16 -4.24 10.05
N VAL A 145 -1.83 -3.11 10.10
CA VAL A 145 -3.14 -2.85 9.45
C VAL A 145 -3.03 -1.54 8.70
N GLU A 146 -3.38 -1.60 7.43
CA GLU A 146 -3.37 -0.46 6.52
C GLU A 146 -4.74 0.23 6.51
N HIS A 147 -4.75 1.53 6.29
CA HIS A 147 -5.94 2.38 6.26
C HIS A 147 -6.62 2.59 7.61
N ASN A 148 -7.52 3.54 7.62
CA ASN A 148 -8.15 3.99 8.85
C ASN A 148 -9.19 3.01 9.38
N ILE A 149 -9.28 2.94 10.70
CA ILE A 149 -10.44 2.35 11.38
C ILE A 149 -11.67 3.22 11.05
N PRO A 150 -12.77 2.62 10.56
CA PRO A 150 -13.93 3.38 10.04
C PRO A 150 -14.85 3.91 11.14
N VAL A 151 -14.33 4.19 12.32
CA VAL A 151 -15.07 4.76 13.45
C VAL A 151 -14.24 5.80 14.20
N ALA A 152 -14.91 6.82 14.70
CA ALA A 152 -14.31 7.81 15.58
C ALA A 152 -15.39 8.32 16.55
N PRO A 153 -15.07 8.50 17.84
CA PRO A 153 -13.82 8.18 18.49
C PRO A 153 -13.64 6.67 18.71
N VAL A 154 -12.39 6.21 18.87
CA VAL A 154 -12.08 4.86 19.36
C VAL A 154 -12.00 4.88 20.88
N TYR A 155 -12.43 3.79 21.52
CA TYR A 155 -12.48 3.67 22.95
C TYR A 155 -11.35 2.80 23.51
N LYS A 156 -11.28 2.71 24.83
CA LYS A 156 -10.20 2.06 25.57
C LYS A 156 -9.99 0.59 25.18
N ASP A 157 -11.06 -0.14 24.93
CA ASP A 157 -11.03 -1.54 24.50
C ASP A 157 -10.24 -1.74 23.19
N VAL A 158 -10.45 -0.88 22.21
CA VAL A 158 -9.72 -0.88 20.94
C VAL A 158 -8.24 -0.57 21.14
N LEU A 159 -7.95 0.44 21.98
CA LEU A 159 -6.58 0.85 22.29
C LEU A 159 -5.82 -0.27 23.05
N GLU A 160 -6.50 -0.95 23.97
CA GLU A 160 -5.91 -2.06 24.71
C GLU A 160 -5.61 -3.27 23.83
N ILE A 161 -6.56 -3.69 22.99
CA ILE A 161 -6.36 -4.80 22.03
C ILE A 161 -5.19 -4.49 21.10
N TRP A 162 -5.18 -3.30 20.54
CA TRP A 162 -4.15 -2.89 19.58
C TRP A 162 -2.78 -2.79 20.24
N GLY A 163 -2.70 -2.10 21.36
CA GLY A 163 -1.46 -1.94 22.13
C GLY A 163 -0.87 -3.26 22.63
N ALA A 164 -1.73 -4.20 23.05
CA ALA A 164 -1.29 -5.51 23.51
C ALA A 164 -0.82 -6.43 22.37
N SER A 165 -1.36 -6.24 21.17
CA SER A 165 -1.01 -7.08 20.01
C SER A 165 0.36 -6.76 19.40
N GLY A 166 0.86 -5.55 19.57
CA GLY A 166 2.04 -5.05 18.87
C GLY A 166 1.84 -4.83 17.36
N THR A 167 0.59 -4.90 16.87
CA THR A 167 0.26 -4.68 15.47
C THR A 167 0.52 -3.24 15.07
N GLY A 168 1.32 -3.03 14.02
CA GLY A 168 1.53 -1.71 13.43
C GLY A 168 0.24 -1.13 12.85
N TYR A 169 0.15 0.19 12.77
CA TYR A 169 -0.99 0.88 12.20
C TYR A 169 -0.54 1.94 11.21
N THR A 170 -0.96 1.82 9.97
CA THR A 170 -0.65 2.77 8.89
C THR A 170 -1.92 3.43 8.39
N PRO A 171 -2.44 4.45 9.10
CA PRO A 171 -3.64 5.15 8.66
C PRO A 171 -3.32 5.98 7.42
N THR A 172 -4.10 5.81 6.38
CA THR A 172 -4.02 6.66 5.18
C THR A 172 -4.92 7.87 5.40
N LEU A 173 -4.40 8.87 6.08
CA LEU A 173 -5.18 10.03 6.55
C LEU A 173 -5.93 10.74 5.42
N ILE A 174 -5.30 10.88 4.25
CA ILE A 174 -5.91 11.54 3.09
C ILE A 174 -7.10 10.75 2.51
N VAL A 175 -7.09 9.44 2.60
CA VAL A 175 -8.20 8.58 2.15
C VAL A 175 -9.38 8.70 3.11
N ASN A 176 -9.14 8.88 4.39
CA ASN A 176 -10.17 8.92 5.40
C ASN A 176 -10.80 10.31 5.57
N TYR A 177 -10.01 11.35 5.37
CA TYR A 177 -10.45 12.74 5.55
C TYR A 177 -11.44 13.23 4.51
N GLY A 178 -12.05 12.35 3.81
CA GLY A 178 -13.03 12.83 2.93
C GLY A 178 -13.72 11.77 2.12
N GLY A 179 -13.38 10.51 2.30
CA GLY A 179 -13.85 9.55 1.34
C GLY A 179 -13.63 10.08 -0.07
N LEU A 180 -14.71 10.43 -0.73
CA LEU A 180 -14.68 11.13 -2.02
C LEU A 180 -14.03 12.52 -1.97
N ASN A 181 -13.82 13.09 -0.78
CA ASN A 181 -13.41 14.47 -0.58
C ASN A 181 -11.96 14.64 -0.06
N GLY A 182 -11.25 13.57 0.29
CA GLY A 182 -9.94 13.65 0.91
C GLY A 182 -8.93 14.45 0.11
N GLU A 183 -8.39 13.91 -0.96
CA GLU A 183 -7.48 14.64 -1.84
C GLU A 183 -8.19 15.74 -2.63
N LEU A 184 -9.47 15.54 -3.00
CA LEU A 184 -10.28 16.54 -3.73
C LEU A 184 -10.43 17.84 -2.96
N TYR A 185 -10.46 17.81 -1.63
CA TYR A 185 -10.47 19.00 -0.81
C TYR A 185 -9.29 19.91 -1.11
N TYR A 186 -8.09 19.37 -1.20
CA TYR A 186 -6.88 20.14 -1.51
C TYR A 186 -6.90 20.68 -2.93
N TYR A 187 -7.35 19.89 -3.91
CA TYR A 187 -7.48 20.36 -5.28
C TYR A 187 -8.52 21.47 -5.45
N GLN A 188 -9.47 21.58 -4.54
CA GLN A 188 -10.48 22.65 -4.57
C GLN A 188 -10.04 23.89 -3.80
N ARG A 189 -9.37 23.70 -2.67
CA ARG A 189 -8.91 24.80 -1.83
C ARG A 189 -7.69 25.47 -2.38
N ASP A 190 -6.74 24.68 -2.86
CA ASP A 190 -5.42 25.14 -3.26
C ASP A 190 -5.27 25.01 -4.78
N ASN A 191 -4.63 25.99 -5.40
CA ASN A 191 -4.30 25.97 -6.83
C ASN A 191 -3.06 25.06 -7.06
N VAL A 192 -3.21 23.76 -6.84
CA VAL A 192 -2.09 22.80 -6.94
C VAL A 192 -1.41 22.81 -8.31
N TRP A 193 -2.13 23.24 -9.36
CA TRP A 193 -1.59 23.42 -10.71
C TRP A 193 -0.68 24.63 -10.87
N GLU A 194 -0.56 25.49 -9.85
CA GLU A 194 0.35 26.64 -9.80
C GLU A 194 1.56 26.36 -8.91
N ASP A 195 1.60 25.22 -8.21
CA ASP A 195 2.75 24.84 -7.38
C ASP A 195 3.98 24.57 -8.26
N GLU A 196 4.95 25.46 -8.19
CA GLU A 196 6.17 25.42 -9.02
C GLU A 196 6.96 24.13 -8.83
N LYS A 197 7.01 23.61 -7.60
CA LYS A 197 7.72 22.39 -7.27
C LYS A 197 7.00 21.17 -7.85
N LEU A 198 5.68 21.13 -7.74
CA LEU A 198 4.87 20.06 -8.32
C LEU A 198 5.00 20.05 -9.85
N LEU A 199 4.90 21.22 -10.49
CA LEU A 199 5.05 21.39 -11.94
C LEU A 199 6.43 20.97 -12.45
N LYS A 200 7.47 21.14 -11.64
CA LYS A 200 8.83 20.76 -12.01
C LYS A 200 9.04 19.24 -12.07
N PHE A 201 8.37 18.49 -11.21
CA PHE A 201 8.61 17.06 -11.03
C PHE A 201 7.45 16.16 -11.48
N THR A 202 6.32 16.72 -11.86
CA THR A 202 5.12 15.96 -12.26
C THR A 202 4.68 16.34 -13.67
N PRO A 203 4.38 15.39 -14.56
CA PRO A 203 3.88 15.70 -15.88
C PRO A 203 2.62 16.56 -15.82
N ARG A 204 2.57 17.61 -16.65
CA ARG A 204 1.43 18.53 -16.69
C ARG A 204 0.10 17.81 -16.93
N SER A 205 0.09 16.81 -17.79
CA SER A 205 -1.11 16.01 -18.08
C SER A 205 -1.68 15.30 -16.84
N VAL A 206 -0.83 14.91 -15.91
CA VAL A 206 -1.25 14.30 -14.63
C VAL A 206 -1.89 15.36 -13.73
N ILE A 207 -1.24 16.51 -13.60
CA ILE A 207 -1.73 17.62 -12.78
C ILE A 207 -3.08 18.10 -13.31
N ASP A 208 -3.16 18.41 -14.61
CA ASP A 208 -4.39 18.93 -15.24
C ASP A 208 -5.56 17.96 -15.12
N SER A 209 -5.31 16.65 -15.26
CA SER A 209 -6.37 15.65 -15.15
C SER A 209 -6.95 15.53 -13.73
N ARG A 210 -6.13 15.80 -12.72
CA ARG A 210 -6.51 15.72 -11.30
C ARG A 210 -7.02 17.05 -10.75
N SER A 211 -6.56 18.18 -11.27
CA SER A 211 -6.89 19.52 -10.81
C SER A 211 -8.24 20.04 -11.32
N LYS A 212 -9.09 19.17 -11.83
CA LYS A 212 -10.44 19.58 -12.25
C LYS A 212 -11.24 19.98 -11.02
N HIS A 213 -11.58 21.28 -10.96
CA HIS A 213 -12.54 21.78 -9.97
C HIS A 213 -13.89 21.11 -10.19
N ARG A 214 -14.21 20.18 -9.32
CA ARG A 214 -15.57 19.67 -9.20
C ARG A 214 -16.19 20.31 -7.99
N THR A 215 -17.33 20.97 -8.19
CA THR A 215 -18.13 21.43 -7.06
C THR A 215 -18.42 20.21 -6.20
N MET A 216 -17.98 20.25 -4.94
CA MET A 216 -18.40 19.22 -4.00
C MET A 216 -19.90 19.39 -3.78
N ALA A 217 -20.65 18.33 -3.93
CA ALA A 217 -22.02 18.31 -3.44
C ALA A 217 -21.98 18.52 -1.92
N PRO A 218 -22.88 19.35 -1.38
CA PRO A 218 -22.95 19.61 0.05
C PRO A 218 -23.23 18.34 0.85
#